data_e21c23e8dce78cd48b7ecc8aee69eaab
#
_entry.id   e21c23e8dce78cd48b7ecc8aee69eaab
#
_cell.length_a   1.000
_cell.length_b   1.000
_cell.length_c   1.000
_cell.angle_alpha   90.00
_cell.angle_beta   90.00
_cell.angle_gamma   90.00
#
_symmetry.space_group_name_H-M   'P 1'
#
loop_
_entity.id
_entity.type
_entity.pdbx_description
1 polymer ?
#
loop_
_entity_poly.entity_id
_entity_poly.type
_entity_poly.pdbx_seq_one_letter_code
_entity_poly.pdbx_strand_id
1 'polypeptide(L)'
;MNDKLKIAIGTDAFPPTTDGISNVAQSYAEKINQGLGEAVIVTPKNPNQQDYKYPYEIFRYKSWWIPTKEGYSVGWPFKPELHQAIIDRHFDLLHSHCPLATSYYFKRVAQLHPIPTVLTYHTKYEYDFDRCIPGKPAKDYAYNFMLKNISAADEVWVI
;
A
#
# COMPACT_ATOMS: atom_id res chain seq x y z
N MET A 1 0.45 -29.97 -7.68
CA MET A 1 0.91 -28.69 -8.26
C MET A 1 1.22 -27.80 -7.07
N ASN A 2 2.45 -27.34 -6.93
CA ASN A 2 2.77 -26.33 -5.91
C ASN A 2 2.24 -25.00 -6.44
N ASP A 3 1.01 -24.62 -6.06
CA ASP A 3 0.51 -23.30 -6.37
C ASP A 3 1.37 -22.31 -5.61
N LYS A 4 2.08 -21.45 -6.35
CA LYS A 4 2.93 -20.42 -5.77
C LYS A 4 2.05 -19.40 -5.05
N LEU A 5 2.42 -19.03 -3.84
CA LEU A 5 1.74 -18.00 -3.07
C LEU A 5 1.70 -16.67 -3.83
N LYS A 6 0.53 -16.05 -3.95
CA LYS A 6 0.32 -14.76 -4.63
C LYS A 6 0.02 -13.67 -3.62
N ILE A 7 0.83 -12.62 -3.61
CA ILE A 7 0.75 -11.54 -2.62
C ILE A 7 0.62 -10.19 -3.30
N ALA A 8 -0.40 -9.42 -2.93
CA ALA A 8 -0.48 -8.00 -3.27
C ALA A 8 0.17 -7.18 -2.16
N ILE A 9 1.26 -6.49 -2.47
CA ILE A 9 1.97 -5.60 -1.55
C ILE A 9 1.50 -4.17 -1.79
N GLY A 10 0.81 -3.60 -0.80
CA GLY A 10 0.29 -2.24 -0.85
C GLY A 10 1.20 -1.23 -0.17
N THR A 11 1.52 -0.13 -0.84
CA THR A 11 2.27 0.98 -0.26
C THR A 11 1.79 2.31 -0.84
N ASP A 12 1.71 3.34 0.01
CA ASP A 12 1.35 4.70 -0.44
C ASP A 12 2.58 5.51 -0.88
N ALA A 13 3.80 5.00 -0.65
CA ALA A 13 5.06 5.55 -1.14
C ALA A 13 5.82 4.50 -1.96
N PHE A 14 6.22 4.87 -3.20
CA PHE A 14 6.99 3.99 -4.08
C PHE A 14 7.80 4.83 -5.07
N PRO A 15 8.95 4.36 -5.58
CA PRO A 15 9.76 5.16 -6.49
C PRO A 15 8.98 5.83 -7.62
N PRO A 16 9.36 7.09 -7.97
CA PRO A 16 10.58 7.81 -7.60
C PRO A 16 10.61 8.42 -6.20
N THR A 17 9.54 8.40 -5.44
CA THR A 17 9.58 8.75 -4.01
C THR A 17 10.28 7.63 -3.26
N THR A 18 11.44 7.90 -2.67
CA THR A 18 12.24 6.93 -1.93
C THR A 18 12.22 7.26 -0.44
N ASP A 19 11.72 6.32 0.35
CA ASP A 19 11.77 6.33 1.80
C ASP A 19 12.03 4.90 2.33
N GLY A 20 12.11 4.76 3.64
CA GLY A 20 12.33 3.45 4.26
C GLY A 20 11.23 2.44 3.93
N ILE A 21 9.98 2.89 3.84
CA ILE A 21 8.81 2.05 3.57
C ILE A 21 8.85 1.54 2.13
N SER A 22 9.13 2.41 1.17
CA SER A 22 9.24 2.03 -0.25
C SER A 22 10.37 1.02 -0.49
N ASN A 23 11.50 1.18 0.20
CA ASN A 23 12.63 0.24 0.12
C ASN A 23 12.26 -1.14 0.68
N VAL A 24 11.54 -1.18 1.79
CA VAL A 24 11.07 -2.45 2.37
C VAL A 24 10.06 -3.13 1.44
N ALA A 25 9.07 -2.40 0.90
CA ALA A 25 8.09 -2.95 -0.03
C ALA A 25 8.77 -3.55 -1.29
N GLN A 26 9.77 -2.85 -1.84
CA GLN A 26 10.58 -3.36 -2.95
C GLN A 26 11.32 -4.66 -2.56
N SER A 27 11.99 -4.67 -1.40
CA SER A 27 12.73 -5.84 -0.93
C SER A 27 11.82 -7.05 -0.72
N TYR A 28 10.61 -6.85 -0.20
CA TYR A 28 9.61 -7.92 -0.09
C TYR A 28 9.20 -8.44 -1.46
N ALA A 29 8.84 -7.56 -2.41
CA ALA A 29 8.45 -7.96 -3.75
C ALA A 29 9.58 -8.75 -4.45
N GLU A 30 10.82 -8.28 -4.36
CA GLU A 30 11.98 -8.94 -4.94
C GLU A 30 12.21 -10.34 -4.35
N LYS A 31 12.21 -10.46 -3.01
CA LYS A 31 12.47 -11.73 -2.32
C LYS A 31 11.38 -12.76 -2.57
N ILE A 32 10.13 -12.35 -2.57
CA ILE A 32 9.01 -13.25 -2.87
C ILE A 32 9.12 -13.77 -4.30
N ASN A 33 9.37 -12.90 -5.28
CA ASN A 33 9.51 -13.29 -6.68
C ASN A 33 10.76 -14.12 -6.98
N GLN A 34 11.79 -14.08 -6.11
CA GLN A 34 13.00 -14.92 -6.25
C GLN A 34 12.79 -16.40 -5.94
N GLY A 35 11.64 -16.82 -5.41
CA GLY A 35 11.40 -18.24 -5.19
C GLY A 35 10.28 -18.61 -4.21
N LEU A 36 9.75 -17.65 -3.46
CA LEU A 36 8.68 -17.92 -2.48
C LEU A 36 7.27 -17.90 -3.10
N GLY A 37 7.08 -17.07 -4.14
CA GLY A 37 5.76 -16.88 -4.72
C GLY A 37 5.75 -15.90 -5.88
N GLU A 38 4.64 -15.20 -6.03
CA GLU A 38 4.44 -14.08 -6.95
C GLU A 38 3.99 -12.88 -6.12
N ALA A 39 4.70 -11.78 -6.18
CA ALA A 39 4.33 -10.52 -5.54
C ALA A 39 4.12 -9.42 -6.57
N VAL A 40 3.07 -8.63 -6.36
CA VAL A 40 2.73 -7.45 -7.15
C VAL A 40 2.69 -6.24 -6.22
N ILE A 41 3.21 -5.11 -6.67
CA ILE A 41 3.10 -3.85 -5.92
C ILE A 41 1.81 -3.11 -6.32
N VAL A 42 1.08 -2.62 -5.32
CA VAL A 42 -0.09 -1.74 -5.50
C VAL A 42 0.22 -0.39 -4.86
N THR A 43 0.25 0.68 -5.69
CA THR A 43 0.77 1.99 -5.24
C THR A 43 0.17 3.15 -6.04
N PRO A 44 0.20 4.40 -5.53
CA PRO A 44 -0.22 5.56 -6.29
C PRO A 44 0.62 5.78 -7.55
N LYS A 45 0.00 6.34 -8.57
CA LYS A 45 0.68 6.78 -9.78
C LYS A 45 1.55 7.99 -9.49
N ASN A 46 2.80 7.98 -9.97
CA ASN A 46 3.68 9.15 -9.94
C ASN A 46 4.02 9.56 -11.39
N PRO A 47 4.01 10.85 -11.73
CA PRO A 47 4.33 11.32 -13.09
C PRO A 47 5.71 10.87 -13.60
N ASN A 48 6.66 10.72 -12.71
CA ASN A 48 8.06 10.38 -13.03
C ASN A 48 8.38 8.90 -12.83
N GLN A 49 7.37 8.03 -12.70
CA GLN A 49 7.55 6.58 -12.50
C GLN A 49 8.26 5.90 -13.68
N GLN A 50 9.02 4.86 -13.37
CA GLN A 50 9.75 4.04 -14.35
C GLN A 50 9.62 2.56 -13.99
N ASP A 51 8.41 2.02 -14.13
CA ASP A 51 8.07 0.67 -13.65
C ASP A 51 8.73 -0.46 -14.46
N TYR A 52 9.17 -0.20 -15.69
CA TYR A 52 9.93 -1.16 -16.50
C TYR A 52 11.28 -1.60 -15.89
N LYS A 53 11.73 -0.94 -14.82
CA LYS A 53 12.96 -1.29 -14.11
C LYS A 53 12.82 -2.48 -13.16
N TYR A 54 11.58 -2.88 -12.85
CA TYR A 54 11.31 -3.85 -11.78
C TYR A 54 11.03 -5.23 -12.36
N PRO A 55 11.53 -6.31 -11.73
CA PRO A 55 11.28 -7.69 -12.17
C PRO A 55 9.92 -8.23 -11.72
N TYR A 56 9.03 -7.38 -11.27
CA TYR A 56 7.67 -7.70 -10.82
C TYR A 56 6.69 -6.65 -11.33
N GLU A 57 5.42 -7.01 -11.33
CA GLU A 57 4.34 -6.14 -11.79
C GLU A 57 3.99 -5.06 -10.76
N ILE A 58 3.60 -3.88 -11.25
CA ILE A 58 3.20 -2.74 -10.42
C ILE A 58 1.84 -2.24 -10.89
N PHE A 59 0.84 -2.33 -10.03
CA PHE A 59 -0.47 -1.74 -10.24
C PHE A 59 -0.51 -0.32 -9.69
N ARG A 60 -0.62 0.64 -10.61
CA ARG A 60 -0.68 2.05 -10.29
C ARG A 60 -2.12 2.57 -10.35
N TYR A 61 -2.61 3.10 -9.24
CA TYR A 61 -3.91 3.76 -9.20
C TYR A 61 -3.78 5.29 -9.26
N LYS A 62 -4.86 5.96 -9.68
CA LYS A 62 -4.88 7.43 -9.84
C LYS A 62 -4.52 8.11 -8.53
N SER A 63 -3.64 9.09 -8.63
CA SER A 63 -3.24 9.93 -7.51
C SER A 63 -3.32 11.41 -7.86
N TRP A 64 -3.36 12.23 -6.82
CA TRP A 64 -3.12 13.66 -6.89
C TRP A 64 -1.79 13.95 -6.20
N TRP A 65 -0.95 14.71 -6.88
CA TRP A 65 0.28 15.18 -6.27
C TRP A 65 -0.04 16.22 -5.19
N ILE A 66 0.51 16.03 -4.01
CA ILE A 66 0.50 17.02 -2.94
C ILE A 66 1.88 17.67 -2.95
N PRO A 67 1.97 19.02 -2.98
CA PRO A 67 3.25 19.71 -2.96
C PRO A 67 3.88 19.63 -1.55
N THR A 68 4.29 18.44 -1.16
CA THR A 68 5.12 18.22 0.02
C THR A 68 6.59 18.23 -0.40
N LYS A 69 7.49 18.56 0.53
CA LYS A 69 8.94 18.52 0.28
C LYS A 69 9.42 17.12 -0.13
N GLU A 70 8.74 16.12 0.36
CA GLU A 70 9.03 14.70 0.16
C GLU A 70 8.44 14.13 -1.15
N GLY A 71 7.58 14.87 -1.84
CA GLY A 71 6.99 14.46 -3.12
C GLY A 71 5.94 13.36 -3.00
N TYR A 72 5.23 13.27 -1.88
CA TYR A 72 4.15 12.30 -1.69
C TYR A 72 2.94 12.59 -2.58
N SER A 73 2.26 11.53 -2.97
CA SER A 73 1.00 11.59 -3.71
C SER A 73 -0.12 10.96 -2.90
N VAL A 74 -1.26 11.63 -2.84
CA VAL A 74 -2.48 11.01 -2.30
C VAL A 74 -3.20 10.30 -3.41
N GLY A 75 -3.42 9.00 -3.23
CA GLY A 75 -4.06 8.16 -4.21
C GLY A 75 -5.53 7.91 -3.92
N TRP A 76 -6.27 7.58 -4.98
CA TRP A 76 -7.65 7.12 -4.91
C TRP A 76 -7.75 5.72 -5.56
N PRO A 77 -7.60 4.65 -4.76
CA PRO A 77 -7.50 3.29 -5.28
C PRO A 77 -8.84 2.68 -5.73
N PHE A 78 -9.97 3.40 -5.57
CA PHE A 78 -11.30 2.88 -5.87
C PHE A 78 -11.66 3.04 -7.34
N LYS A 79 -10.91 2.36 -8.21
CA LYS A 79 -11.16 2.28 -9.64
C LYS A 79 -11.62 0.86 -10.00
N PRO A 80 -12.68 0.71 -10.83
CA PRO A 80 -13.13 -0.61 -11.25
C PRO A 80 -12.03 -1.46 -11.88
N GLU A 81 -11.16 -0.84 -12.68
CA GLU A 81 -10.07 -1.51 -13.38
C GLU A 81 -9.03 -2.09 -12.40
N LEU A 82 -8.66 -1.33 -11.36
CA LEU A 82 -7.77 -1.83 -10.31
C LEU A 82 -8.43 -2.96 -9.51
N HIS A 83 -9.70 -2.78 -9.16
CA HIS A 83 -10.45 -3.78 -8.42
C HIS A 83 -10.52 -5.09 -9.20
N GLN A 84 -10.87 -5.03 -10.50
CA GLN A 84 -10.91 -6.20 -11.36
C GLN A 84 -9.53 -6.87 -11.46
N ALA A 85 -8.46 -6.10 -11.66
CA ALA A 85 -7.11 -6.63 -11.71
C ALA A 85 -6.68 -7.36 -10.42
N ILE A 86 -7.09 -6.86 -9.25
CA ILE A 86 -6.83 -7.53 -7.97
C ILE A 86 -7.62 -8.83 -7.85
N ILE A 87 -8.89 -8.83 -8.25
CA ILE A 87 -9.75 -10.03 -8.14
C ILE A 87 -9.33 -11.12 -9.14
N ASP A 88 -9.04 -10.75 -10.38
CA ASP A 88 -8.63 -11.70 -11.42
C ASP A 88 -7.31 -12.41 -11.11
N ARG A 89 -6.48 -11.81 -10.29
CA ARG A 89 -5.20 -12.41 -9.87
C ARG A 89 -5.34 -13.49 -8.80
N HIS A 90 -6.46 -13.53 -8.08
CA HIS A 90 -6.69 -14.49 -6.99
C HIS A 90 -5.55 -14.48 -5.98
N PHE A 91 -5.32 -13.32 -5.35
CA PHE A 91 -4.29 -13.19 -4.32
C PHE A 91 -4.63 -13.98 -3.07
N ASP A 92 -3.62 -14.62 -2.48
CA ASP A 92 -3.71 -15.36 -1.22
C ASP A 92 -3.53 -14.44 0.00
N LEU A 93 -2.93 -13.26 -0.21
CA LEU A 93 -2.64 -12.30 0.86
C LEU A 93 -2.60 -10.87 0.32
N LEU A 94 -3.19 -9.94 1.09
CA LEU A 94 -3.05 -8.50 0.90
C LEU A 94 -2.18 -7.95 2.03
N HIS A 95 -0.96 -7.50 1.71
CA HIS A 95 0.00 -6.99 2.69
C HIS A 95 0.23 -5.48 2.50
N SER A 96 -0.26 -4.66 3.43
CA SER A 96 -0.07 -3.21 3.43
C SER A 96 1.15 -2.79 4.23
N HIS A 97 1.94 -1.89 3.68
CA HIS A 97 3.08 -1.24 4.36
C HIS A 97 2.80 0.19 4.85
N CYS A 98 1.60 0.70 4.60
CA CYS A 98 1.13 2.01 5.07
C CYS A 98 -0.33 1.89 5.53
N PRO A 99 -0.73 2.46 6.67
CA PRO A 99 -2.09 2.37 7.19
C PRO A 99 -3.05 3.43 6.59
N LEU A 100 -2.79 3.87 5.35
CA LEU A 100 -3.51 4.97 4.71
C LEU A 100 -4.40 4.48 3.53
N ALA A 101 -4.23 5.08 2.34
CA ALA A 101 -5.15 4.85 1.22
C ALA A 101 -5.13 3.41 0.70
N THR A 102 -3.96 2.82 0.53
CA THR A 102 -3.83 1.44 0.03
C THR A 102 -4.35 0.42 1.04
N SER A 103 -4.08 0.63 2.35
CA SER A 103 -4.63 -0.23 3.41
C SER A 103 -6.14 -0.13 3.47
N TYR A 104 -6.71 1.07 3.36
CA TYR A 104 -8.16 1.24 3.31
C TYR A 104 -8.78 0.52 2.10
N TYR A 105 -8.11 0.55 0.96
CA TYR A 105 -8.54 -0.18 -0.22
C TYR A 105 -8.48 -1.70 0.00
N PHE A 106 -7.37 -2.23 0.51
CA PHE A 106 -7.25 -3.67 0.81
C PHE A 106 -8.29 -4.15 1.81
N LYS A 107 -8.56 -3.36 2.85
CA LYS A 107 -9.67 -3.62 3.77
C LYS A 107 -11.01 -3.76 3.03
N ARG A 108 -11.31 -2.87 2.07
CA ARG A 108 -12.55 -2.95 1.29
C ARG A 108 -12.58 -4.18 0.38
N VAL A 109 -11.45 -4.54 -0.22
CA VAL A 109 -11.34 -5.78 -1.00
C VAL A 109 -11.59 -7.00 -0.11
N ALA A 110 -10.92 -7.08 1.05
CA ALA A 110 -11.05 -8.19 1.99
C ALA A 110 -12.47 -8.35 2.57
N GLN A 111 -13.25 -7.25 2.67
CA GLN A 111 -14.65 -7.31 3.07
C GLN A 111 -15.58 -7.94 2.02
N LEU A 112 -15.19 -7.86 0.74
CA LEU A 112 -15.97 -8.38 -0.39
C LEU A 112 -15.49 -9.78 -0.81
N HIS A 113 -14.22 -10.06 -0.58
CA HIS A 113 -13.55 -11.30 -0.97
C HIS A 113 -12.74 -11.79 0.24
N PRO A 114 -12.86 -13.05 0.67
CA PRO A 114 -12.22 -13.56 1.89
C PRO A 114 -10.72 -13.75 1.68
N ILE A 115 -9.97 -12.66 1.52
CA ILE A 115 -8.52 -12.64 1.37
C ILE A 115 -7.92 -12.11 2.67
N PRO A 116 -7.04 -12.85 3.36
CA PRO A 116 -6.38 -12.39 4.57
C PRO A 116 -5.54 -11.12 4.34
N THR A 117 -5.44 -10.30 5.38
CA THR A 117 -4.77 -9.00 5.35
C THR A 117 -3.70 -8.89 6.43
N VAL A 118 -2.54 -8.42 6.04
CA VAL A 118 -1.44 -8.05 6.97
C VAL A 118 -1.13 -6.58 6.81
N LEU A 119 -0.84 -5.90 7.90
CA LEU A 119 -0.36 -4.52 7.90
C LEU A 119 0.95 -4.41 8.66
N THR A 120 2.00 -3.90 8.01
CA THR A 120 3.24 -3.55 8.69
C THR A 120 3.24 -2.05 9.05
N TYR A 121 3.38 -1.76 10.33
CA TYR A 121 3.46 -0.40 10.87
C TYR A 121 4.93 0.00 11.03
N HIS A 122 5.41 0.88 10.14
CA HIS A 122 6.83 1.21 10.01
C HIS A 122 7.29 2.43 10.78
N THR A 123 6.39 3.38 11.07
CA THR A 123 6.77 4.69 11.60
C THR A 123 5.65 5.31 12.43
N LYS A 124 6.02 6.26 13.27
CA LYS A 124 5.06 7.06 14.04
C LYS A 124 4.47 8.15 13.14
N TYR A 125 3.39 7.83 12.46
CA TYR A 125 2.66 8.76 11.56
C TYR A 125 2.17 10.03 12.27
N GLU A 126 2.15 10.02 13.61
CA GLU A 126 1.83 11.18 14.42
C GLU A 126 2.69 12.40 14.07
N TYR A 127 3.99 12.21 13.93
CA TYR A 127 4.90 13.30 13.55
C TYR A 127 4.60 13.84 12.16
N ASP A 128 4.26 12.97 11.22
CA ASP A 128 3.94 13.38 9.85
C ASP A 128 2.61 14.12 9.80
N PHE A 129 1.61 13.65 10.53
CA PHE A 129 0.31 14.34 10.63
C PHE A 129 0.45 15.69 11.31
N ASP A 130 1.28 15.81 12.34
CA ASP A 130 1.55 17.07 13.02
C ASP A 130 2.22 18.09 12.12
N ARG A 131 3.07 17.66 11.21
CA ARG A 131 3.76 18.53 10.25
C ARG A 131 2.92 18.91 9.04
N CYS A 132 2.11 17.98 8.55
CA CYS A 132 1.46 18.09 7.23
C CYS A 132 -0.01 18.48 7.29
N ILE A 133 -0.71 18.19 8.41
CA ILE A 133 -2.15 18.41 8.50
C ILE A 133 -2.45 19.62 9.39
N PRO A 134 -3.05 20.67 8.84
CA PRO A 134 -3.41 21.85 9.63
C PRO A 134 -4.67 21.60 10.47
N GLY A 135 -4.62 22.06 11.72
CA GLY A 135 -5.78 22.07 12.61
C GLY A 135 -6.12 20.71 13.26
N LYS A 136 -6.53 20.80 14.52
CA LYS A 136 -6.85 19.64 15.36
C LYS A 136 -7.93 18.73 14.76
N PRO A 137 -9.07 19.22 14.26
CA PRO A 137 -10.12 18.34 13.74
C PRO A 137 -9.66 17.47 12.56
N ALA A 138 -8.84 18.02 11.66
CA ALA A 138 -8.31 17.29 10.52
C ALA A 138 -7.29 16.23 10.95
N LYS A 139 -6.45 16.54 11.95
CA LYS A 139 -5.53 15.56 12.56
C LYS A 139 -6.30 14.43 13.22
N ASP A 140 -7.28 14.75 14.06
CA ASP A 140 -8.11 13.74 14.76
C ASP A 140 -8.80 12.82 13.73
N TYR A 141 -9.27 13.36 12.61
CA TYR A 141 -9.82 12.56 11.52
C TYR A 141 -8.78 11.63 10.90
N ALA A 142 -7.58 12.12 10.59
CA ALA A 142 -6.50 11.33 10.01
C ALA A 142 -6.07 10.20 10.96
N TYR A 143 -5.94 10.47 12.25
CA TYR A 143 -5.67 9.48 13.28
C TYR A 143 -6.74 8.39 13.33
N ASN A 144 -8.01 8.79 13.41
CA ASN A 144 -9.11 7.85 13.46
C ASN A 144 -9.19 7.00 12.18
N PHE A 145 -8.91 7.58 11.03
CA PHE A 145 -8.83 6.86 9.75
C PHE A 145 -7.72 5.81 9.78
N MET A 146 -6.52 6.20 10.20
CA MET A 146 -5.37 5.31 10.36
C MET A 146 -5.67 4.15 11.32
N LEU A 147 -6.17 4.46 12.53
CA LEU A 147 -6.49 3.45 13.54
C LEU A 147 -7.54 2.45 13.05
N LYS A 148 -8.57 2.91 12.32
CA LYS A 148 -9.58 2.04 11.70
C LYS A 148 -9.00 1.10 10.64
N ASN A 149 -7.95 1.50 9.95
CA ASN A 149 -7.27 0.64 8.98
C ASN A 149 -6.39 -0.39 9.70
N ILE A 150 -5.63 0.03 10.72
CA ILE A 150 -4.81 -0.85 11.54
C ILE A 150 -5.68 -1.92 12.22
N SER A 151 -6.78 -1.51 12.88
CA SER A 151 -7.68 -2.42 13.59
C SER A 151 -8.47 -3.36 12.69
N ALA A 152 -8.43 -3.17 11.39
CA ALA A 152 -9.17 -3.99 10.43
C ALA A 152 -8.29 -5.03 9.72
N ALA A 153 -6.98 -5.00 9.94
CA ALA A 153 -6.08 -6.03 9.45
C ALA A 153 -6.19 -7.29 10.34
N ASP A 154 -6.06 -8.45 9.72
CA ASP A 154 -6.06 -9.74 10.44
C ASP A 154 -4.79 -9.88 11.29
N GLU A 155 -3.66 -9.37 10.81
CA GLU A 155 -2.42 -9.25 11.56
C GLU A 155 -1.77 -7.87 11.40
N VAL A 156 -1.13 -7.39 12.47
CA VAL A 156 -0.34 -6.15 12.47
C VAL A 156 1.09 -6.45 12.93
N TRP A 157 2.04 -6.13 12.05
CA TRP A 157 3.47 -6.23 12.36
C TRP A 157 4.01 -4.84 12.69
N VAL A 158 4.81 -4.74 13.72
CA VAL A 158 5.46 -3.48 14.16
C VAL A 158 6.97 -3.67 14.11
N ILE A 159 7.66 -2.76 13.46
CA ILE A 159 9.12 -2.78 13.28
C ILE A 159 9.73 -1.44 13.66
#